data_2f6e89c0179b134a95afe2ccdb75a71d
#
_entry.id   2f6e89c0179b134a95afe2ccdb75a71d
#
_cell.length_a   1.000
_cell.length_b   1.000
_cell.length_c   1.000
_cell.angle_alpha   90.00
_cell.angle_beta   90.00
_cell.angle_gamma   90.00
#
_symmetry.space_group_name_H-M   'P 1'
#
loop_
_entity.id
_entity.type
_entity.pdbx_description
1 polymer ?
#
loop_
_entity_poly.entity_id
_entity_poly.type
_entity_poly.pdbx_seq_one_letter_code
_entity_poly.pdbx_strand_id
1 'polypeptide(L)'
;MKNRLAIVLLVLTVPCLARGQAQPPKPGPEVQRLGYFVGTWKVDSETATDPKRNYGGTMVCEWFPGGFSLVCRSEGTGTQGPTNALYILSYNTVDKAYTMYVISRTSAAPRAVDKMTVEGNTWTSESETTVGGKPAKIKHVIVELSPSAWSHKIELSVDGGPWTPVTDLKGAKVK
;
A
#
# COMPACT_ATOMS: atom_id res chain seq x y z
N MET A 1 0.43 -88.40 9.89
CA MET A 1 1.19 -87.43 9.11
C MET A 1 0.44 -86.07 9.20
N LYS A 2 0.94 -85.11 9.96
CA LYS A 2 0.27 -83.80 10.21
C LYS A 2 1.05 -82.74 9.45
N ASN A 3 0.46 -82.23 8.33
CA ASN A 3 1.05 -81.10 7.58
C ASN A 3 0.73 -79.81 8.33
N ARG A 4 1.76 -79.11 8.79
CA ARG A 4 1.64 -77.76 9.34
C ARG A 4 1.93 -76.77 8.21
N LEU A 5 0.90 -76.08 7.77
CA LEU A 5 1.01 -75.01 6.80
C LEU A 5 1.45 -73.74 7.53
N ALA A 6 2.66 -73.29 7.26
CA ALA A 6 3.20 -72.04 7.81
C ALA A 6 2.77 -70.88 6.88
N ILE A 7 1.87 -70.03 7.36
CA ILE A 7 1.48 -68.76 6.67
C ILE A 7 2.54 -67.71 7.02
N VAL A 8 3.35 -67.32 6.02
CA VAL A 8 4.28 -66.19 6.13
C VAL A 8 3.49 -64.91 5.82
N LEU A 9 3.25 -64.09 6.88
CA LEU A 9 2.61 -62.81 6.74
C LEU A 9 3.65 -61.77 6.26
N LEU A 10 3.62 -61.42 4.97
CA LEU A 10 4.47 -60.37 4.39
C LEU A 10 3.92 -59.00 4.75
N VAL A 11 4.50 -58.33 5.75
CA VAL A 11 4.13 -56.95 6.13
C VAL A 11 4.79 -55.98 5.13
N LEU A 12 4.00 -55.46 4.17
CA LEU A 12 4.40 -54.38 3.28
C LEU A 12 4.45 -53.07 4.06
N THR A 13 5.62 -52.63 4.47
CA THR A 13 5.86 -51.28 5.01
C THR A 13 5.86 -50.28 3.86
N VAL A 14 4.74 -49.58 3.67
CA VAL A 14 4.64 -48.44 2.72
C VAL A 14 5.39 -47.26 3.35
N PRO A 15 6.50 -46.77 2.76
CA PRO A 15 7.12 -45.53 3.25
C PRO A 15 6.16 -44.38 3.02
N CYS A 16 5.63 -43.81 4.10
CA CYS A 16 4.86 -42.57 4.08
C CYS A 16 5.84 -41.45 3.68
N LEU A 17 5.90 -41.13 2.38
CA LEU A 17 6.60 -39.95 1.89
C LEU A 17 5.89 -38.73 2.49
N ALA A 18 6.36 -38.26 3.66
CA ALA A 18 6.01 -36.98 4.22
C ALA A 18 6.40 -35.92 3.18
N ARG A 19 5.44 -35.50 2.34
CA ARG A 19 5.58 -34.30 1.52
C ARG A 19 5.78 -33.14 2.52
N GLY A 20 7.02 -32.71 2.65
CA GLY A 20 7.33 -31.50 3.41
C GLY A 20 6.43 -30.40 2.84
N GLN A 21 5.48 -29.92 3.63
CA GLN A 21 4.70 -28.74 3.26
C GLN A 21 5.70 -27.61 3.09
N ALA A 22 5.88 -27.14 1.86
CA ALA A 22 6.68 -25.97 1.59
C ALA A 22 6.15 -24.86 2.49
N GLN A 23 7.02 -24.29 3.34
CA GLN A 23 6.62 -23.15 4.16
C GLN A 23 6.11 -22.04 3.24
N PRO A 24 4.97 -21.40 3.55
CA PRO A 24 4.50 -20.29 2.77
C PRO A 24 5.59 -19.22 2.67
N PRO A 25 5.74 -18.56 1.52
CA PRO A 25 6.74 -17.53 1.33
C PRO A 25 6.59 -16.45 2.40
N LYS A 26 7.71 -15.93 2.90
CA LYS A 26 7.71 -14.83 3.87
C LYS A 26 7.95 -13.51 3.12
N PRO A 27 7.29 -12.40 3.55
CA PRO A 27 7.55 -11.08 3.00
C PRO A 27 9.03 -10.68 3.14
N GLY A 28 9.64 -10.22 2.05
CA GLY A 28 11.01 -9.70 2.03
C GLY A 28 11.11 -8.31 2.70
N PRO A 29 12.34 -7.78 2.83
CA PRO A 29 12.60 -6.49 3.51
C PRO A 29 11.88 -5.32 2.84
N GLU A 30 11.75 -5.32 1.53
CA GLU A 30 11.05 -4.27 0.78
C GLU A 30 9.55 -4.27 1.14
N VAL A 31 8.92 -5.44 1.23
CA VAL A 31 7.53 -5.54 1.67
C VAL A 31 7.40 -5.07 3.12
N GLN A 32 8.32 -5.49 4.00
CA GLN A 32 8.31 -5.09 5.41
C GLN A 32 8.46 -3.57 5.59
N ARG A 33 9.07 -2.88 4.65
CA ARG A 33 9.21 -1.42 4.62
C ARG A 33 7.87 -0.69 4.64
N LEU A 34 6.81 -1.29 4.06
CA LEU A 34 5.44 -0.78 4.14
C LEU A 34 4.91 -0.73 5.59
N GLY A 35 5.50 -1.49 6.50
CA GLY A 35 5.16 -1.52 7.92
C GLY A 35 5.27 -0.18 8.63
N TYR A 36 6.01 0.79 8.06
CA TYR A 36 6.03 2.16 8.55
C TYR A 36 4.62 2.74 8.69
N PHE A 37 3.77 2.50 7.71
CA PHE A 37 2.41 3.04 7.67
C PHE A 37 1.39 2.28 8.53
N VAL A 38 1.73 1.13 9.07
CA VAL A 38 0.81 0.32 9.92
C VAL A 38 0.37 1.11 11.15
N GLY A 39 -0.93 1.08 11.43
CA GLY A 39 -1.55 1.71 12.59
C GLY A 39 -2.59 2.77 12.22
N THR A 40 -2.99 3.54 13.21
CA THR A 40 -3.98 4.62 13.06
C THR A 40 -3.29 5.97 13.01
N TRP A 41 -3.66 6.77 12.03
CA TRP A 41 -3.09 8.07 11.76
C TRP A 41 -4.19 9.12 11.74
N LYS A 42 -3.97 10.23 12.42
CA LYS A 42 -4.72 11.47 12.18
C LYS A 42 -4.08 12.14 10.97
N VAL A 43 -4.87 12.47 9.96
CA VAL A 43 -4.42 13.10 8.73
C VAL A 43 -5.08 14.44 8.56
N ASP A 44 -4.29 15.46 8.37
CA ASP A 44 -4.75 16.82 8.06
C ASP A 44 -4.11 17.28 6.75
N SER A 45 -4.87 17.96 5.88
CA SER A 45 -4.35 18.54 4.66
C SER A 45 -4.54 20.04 4.60
N GLU A 46 -3.57 20.70 4.01
CA GLU A 46 -3.61 22.11 3.66
C GLU A 46 -3.50 22.25 2.15
N THR A 47 -4.50 22.83 1.50
CA THR A 47 -4.47 23.05 0.06
C THR A 47 -3.85 24.41 -0.22
N ALA A 48 -2.77 24.42 -1.02
CA ALA A 48 -1.98 25.61 -1.28
C ALA A 48 -2.75 26.73 -2.00
N THR A 49 -3.76 26.37 -2.80
CA THR A 49 -4.51 27.32 -3.65
C THR A 49 -5.88 27.67 -3.11
N ASP A 50 -6.44 26.86 -2.22
CA ASP A 50 -7.80 27.07 -1.70
C ASP A 50 -7.95 26.41 -0.31
N PRO A 51 -7.85 27.19 0.79
CA PRO A 51 -8.05 26.69 2.16
C PRO A 51 -9.42 26.02 2.40
N LYS A 52 -10.41 26.35 1.55
CA LYS A 52 -11.73 25.69 1.61
C LYS A 52 -11.69 24.23 1.14
N ARG A 53 -10.59 23.75 0.62
CA ARG A 53 -10.39 22.35 0.22
C ARG A 53 -9.61 21.54 1.25
N ASN A 54 -9.37 22.10 2.43
CA ASN A 54 -8.71 21.40 3.52
C ASN A 54 -9.51 20.18 3.94
N TYR A 55 -8.81 19.14 4.31
CA TYR A 55 -9.34 17.85 4.71
C TYR A 55 -8.78 17.51 6.10
N GLY A 56 -9.60 16.92 6.93
CA GLY A 56 -9.19 16.34 8.21
C GLY A 56 -9.85 14.97 8.39
N GLY A 57 -9.09 14.00 8.85
CA GLY A 57 -9.63 12.66 9.01
C GLY A 57 -8.68 11.67 9.68
N THR A 58 -9.08 10.42 9.62
CA THR A 58 -8.34 9.29 10.17
C THR A 58 -8.02 8.29 9.06
N MET A 59 -6.83 7.75 9.08
CA MET A 59 -6.41 6.65 8.20
C MET A 59 -5.95 5.48 9.07
N VAL A 60 -6.52 4.30 8.83
CA VAL A 60 -6.16 3.04 9.49
C VAL A 60 -5.51 2.13 8.47
N CYS A 61 -4.27 1.72 8.74
CA CYS A 61 -3.48 0.84 7.87
C CYS A 61 -3.17 -0.47 8.57
N GLU A 62 -3.49 -1.57 7.91
CA GLU A 62 -3.32 -2.93 8.41
C GLU A 62 -2.73 -3.85 7.33
N TRP A 63 -1.96 -4.84 7.75
CA TRP A 63 -1.51 -5.88 6.85
C TRP A 63 -2.69 -6.70 6.31
N PHE A 64 -2.75 -6.86 4.99
CA PHE A 64 -3.61 -7.88 4.39
C PHE A 64 -3.11 -9.28 4.81
N PRO A 65 -4.00 -10.27 5.03
CA PRO A 65 -3.60 -11.63 5.38
C PRO A 65 -2.49 -12.16 4.46
N GLY A 66 -1.43 -12.71 5.07
CA GLY A 66 -0.21 -13.12 4.37
C GLY A 66 0.92 -12.09 4.44
N GLY A 67 0.65 -10.82 4.74
CA GLY A 67 1.66 -9.79 5.01
C GLY A 67 2.40 -9.24 3.78
N PHE A 68 1.87 -9.47 2.56
CA PHE A 68 2.48 -8.99 1.30
C PHE A 68 1.95 -7.64 0.83
N SER A 69 0.83 -7.20 1.37
CA SER A 69 0.20 -5.94 1.01
C SER A 69 -0.32 -5.23 2.25
N LEU A 70 -0.35 -3.93 2.22
CA LEU A 70 -0.94 -3.09 3.25
C LEU A 70 -2.25 -2.52 2.72
N VAL A 71 -3.29 -2.56 3.54
CA VAL A 71 -4.60 -1.97 3.25
C VAL A 71 -4.82 -0.81 4.22
N CYS A 72 -5.03 0.38 3.66
CA CYS A 72 -5.34 1.58 4.44
C CYS A 72 -6.75 2.08 4.10
N ARG A 73 -7.55 2.34 5.12
CA ARG A 73 -8.86 2.98 5.02
C ARG A 73 -8.77 4.37 5.58
N SER A 74 -9.20 5.35 4.79
CA SER A 74 -9.24 6.75 5.20
C SER A 74 -10.68 7.22 5.25
N GLU A 75 -11.03 7.85 6.34
CA GLU A 75 -12.34 8.47 6.57
C GLU A 75 -12.13 9.88 7.10
N GLY A 76 -12.88 10.82 6.59
CA GLY A 76 -12.74 12.19 7.03
C GLY A 76 -13.77 13.13 6.42
N THR A 77 -13.56 14.41 6.63
CA THR A 77 -14.44 15.45 6.13
C THR A 77 -13.61 16.54 5.47
N GLY A 78 -13.94 16.84 4.25
CA GLY A 78 -13.48 18.01 3.53
C GLY A 78 -14.62 19.00 3.35
N THR A 79 -14.36 20.10 2.69
CA THR A 79 -15.37 21.16 2.46
C THR A 79 -16.50 20.73 1.53
N GLN A 80 -16.29 19.68 0.74
CA GLN A 80 -17.34 19.08 -0.11
C GLN A 80 -18.10 17.93 0.58
N GLY A 81 -17.92 17.77 1.89
CA GLY A 81 -18.58 16.75 2.69
C GLY A 81 -17.67 15.55 3.03
N PRO A 82 -18.27 14.43 3.44
CA PRO A 82 -17.53 13.25 3.85
C PRO A 82 -16.67 12.67 2.73
N THR A 83 -15.45 12.27 3.08
CA THR A 83 -14.50 11.63 2.18
C THR A 83 -14.15 10.24 2.71
N ASN A 84 -14.09 9.27 1.80
CA ASN A 84 -13.65 7.91 2.12
C ASN A 84 -12.74 7.44 1.00
N ALA A 85 -11.66 6.81 1.37
CA ALA A 85 -10.76 6.18 0.41
C ALA A 85 -10.19 4.86 0.97
N LEU A 86 -9.94 3.95 0.04
CA LEU A 86 -9.23 2.70 0.28
C LEU A 86 -7.93 2.73 -0.53
N TYR A 87 -6.82 2.46 0.15
CA TYR A 87 -5.50 2.34 -0.47
C TYR A 87 -5.02 0.90 -0.30
N ILE A 88 -4.44 0.34 -1.36
CA ILE A 88 -3.75 -0.95 -1.31
C ILE A 88 -2.31 -0.70 -1.75
N LEU A 89 -1.37 -0.90 -0.84
CA LEU A 89 0.05 -0.73 -1.09
C LEU A 89 0.71 -2.10 -1.17
N SER A 90 1.55 -2.29 -2.19
CA SER A 90 2.28 -3.54 -2.43
C SER A 90 3.68 -3.23 -2.96
N TYR A 91 4.57 -4.21 -2.89
CA TYR A 91 5.86 -4.16 -3.57
C TYR A 91 5.87 -5.13 -4.74
N ASN A 92 6.19 -4.62 -5.92
CA ASN A 92 6.36 -5.44 -7.11
C ASN A 92 7.84 -5.84 -7.26
N THR A 93 8.13 -7.13 -7.10
CA THR A 93 9.50 -7.67 -7.16
C THR A 93 10.09 -7.64 -8.56
N VAL A 94 9.27 -7.66 -9.62
CA VAL A 94 9.72 -7.60 -11.01
C VAL A 94 10.16 -6.18 -11.35
N ASP A 95 9.31 -5.21 -11.04
CA ASP A 95 9.57 -3.79 -11.28
C ASP A 95 10.50 -3.15 -10.25
N LYS A 96 10.73 -3.84 -9.11
CA LYS A 96 11.46 -3.31 -7.94
C LYS A 96 10.91 -1.96 -7.48
N ALA A 97 9.60 -1.85 -7.45
CA ALA A 97 8.89 -0.62 -7.11
C ALA A 97 7.67 -0.91 -6.24
N TYR A 98 7.29 0.06 -5.44
CA TYR A 98 6.03 0.02 -4.72
C TYR A 98 4.91 0.49 -5.62
N THR A 99 3.72 -0.08 -5.43
CA THR A 99 2.50 0.31 -6.13
C THR A 99 1.42 0.65 -5.13
N MET A 100 0.60 1.64 -5.45
CA MET A 100 -0.55 2.02 -4.65
C MET A 100 -1.79 2.12 -5.52
N TYR A 101 -2.81 1.35 -5.19
CA TYR A 101 -4.14 1.48 -5.77
C TYR A 101 -5.01 2.32 -4.85
N VAL A 102 -5.76 3.26 -5.42
CA VAL A 102 -6.66 4.13 -4.67
C VAL A 102 -8.08 3.97 -5.21
N ILE A 103 -9.01 3.66 -4.31
CA ILE A 103 -10.45 3.69 -4.55
C ILE A 103 -11.00 4.79 -3.65
N SER A 104 -11.67 5.78 -4.22
CA SER A 104 -12.27 6.85 -3.44
C SER A 104 -13.76 7.01 -3.76
N ARG A 105 -14.49 7.55 -2.81
CA ARG A 105 -15.93 7.84 -2.97
C ARG A 105 -16.22 8.77 -4.15
N THR A 106 -15.28 9.62 -4.52
CA THR A 106 -15.45 10.66 -5.57
C THR A 106 -14.87 10.26 -6.91
N SER A 107 -14.29 9.06 -7.03
CA SER A 107 -13.71 8.56 -8.29
C SER A 107 -14.57 7.44 -8.86
N ALA A 108 -15.00 7.58 -10.09
CA ALA A 108 -15.78 6.57 -10.82
C ALA A 108 -14.97 5.30 -11.16
N ALA A 109 -13.64 5.37 -11.10
CA ALA A 109 -12.73 4.25 -11.36
C ALA A 109 -11.60 4.21 -10.33
N PRO A 110 -11.11 3.01 -9.97
CA PRO A 110 -9.88 2.88 -9.21
C PRO A 110 -8.73 3.59 -9.95
N ARG A 111 -7.92 4.34 -9.21
CA ARG A 111 -6.72 4.94 -9.76
C ARG A 111 -5.51 4.17 -9.24
N ALA A 112 -4.75 3.57 -10.13
CA ALA A 112 -3.41 3.12 -9.79
C ALA A 112 -2.52 4.36 -9.74
N VAL A 113 -1.86 4.57 -8.61
CA VAL A 113 -0.72 5.46 -8.55
C VAL A 113 0.46 4.64 -8.98
N ASP A 114 1.14 5.10 -10.02
CA ASP A 114 2.26 4.39 -10.63
C ASP A 114 3.43 4.19 -9.65
N LYS A 115 4.45 3.55 -10.15
CA LYS A 115 5.63 3.10 -9.43
C LYS A 115 6.17 4.14 -8.46
N MET A 116 6.14 3.81 -7.17
CA MET A 116 6.77 4.59 -6.11
C MET A 116 8.17 4.04 -5.83
N THR A 117 9.16 4.91 -5.74
CA THR A 117 10.52 4.60 -5.27
C THR A 117 10.73 5.13 -3.87
N VAL A 118 11.69 4.53 -3.16
CA VAL A 118 12.05 4.93 -1.79
C VAL A 118 13.55 5.15 -1.70
N GLU A 119 13.95 6.34 -1.27
CA GLU A 119 15.32 6.67 -0.95
C GLU A 119 15.39 7.19 0.49
N GLY A 120 16.07 6.45 1.36
CA GLY A 120 16.11 6.76 2.79
C GLY A 120 14.71 6.78 3.40
N ASN A 121 14.27 7.96 3.82
CA ASN A 121 12.95 8.20 4.41
C ASN A 121 11.94 8.84 3.44
N THR A 122 12.27 8.94 2.15
CA THR A 122 11.47 9.65 1.15
C THR A 122 10.92 8.69 0.11
N TRP A 123 9.61 8.73 -0.08
CA TRP A 123 8.85 7.99 -1.09
C TRP A 123 8.43 8.94 -2.19
N THR A 124 8.74 8.62 -3.44
CA THR A 124 8.42 9.47 -4.58
C THR A 124 7.71 8.69 -5.67
N SER A 125 6.67 9.27 -6.25
CA SER A 125 6.06 8.80 -7.48
C SER A 125 5.69 9.96 -8.40
N GLU A 126 5.71 9.68 -9.70
CA GLU A 126 5.17 10.57 -10.73
C GLU A 126 4.22 9.77 -11.62
N SER A 127 3.12 10.39 -12.02
CA SER A 127 2.16 9.80 -12.96
C SER A 127 1.61 10.84 -13.92
N GLU A 128 1.16 10.36 -15.07
CA GLU A 128 0.51 11.19 -16.06
C GLU A 128 -0.98 11.34 -15.73
N THR A 129 -1.54 12.50 -16.02
CA THR A 129 -2.94 12.82 -15.81
C THR A 129 -3.40 13.85 -16.85
N THR A 130 -4.64 14.33 -16.74
CA THR A 130 -5.18 15.38 -17.58
C THR A 130 -5.91 16.40 -16.71
N VAL A 131 -5.65 17.68 -16.93
CA VAL A 131 -6.28 18.79 -16.22
C VAL A 131 -6.83 19.77 -17.24
N GLY A 132 -8.14 19.98 -17.21
CA GLY A 132 -8.81 20.87 -18.17
C GLY A 132 -8.59 20.49 -19.64
N GLY A 133 -8.48 19.19 -19.93
CA GLY A 133 -8.21 18.66 -21.27
C GLY A 133 -6.74 18.74 -21.71
N LYS A 134 -5.84 19.25 -20.87
CA LYS A 134 -4.40 19.34 -21.16
C LYS A 134 -3.63 18.20 -20.51
N PRO A 135 -2.57 17.68 -21.16
CA PRO A 135 -1.64 16.75 -20.52
C PRO A 135 -1.06 17.35 -19.24
N ALA A 136 -0.95 16.54 -18.21
CA ALA A 136 -0.38 16.98 -16.95
C ALA A 136 0.38 15.82 -16.27
N LYS A 137 1.26 16.17 -15.35
CA LYS A 137 1.95 15.21 -14.46
C LYS A 137 1.64 15.57 -13.02
N ILE A 138 1.43 14.55 -12.22
CA ILE A 138 1.27 14.68 -10.77
C ILE A 138 2.43 14.00 -10.08
N LYS A 139 3.01 14.66 -9.08
CA LYS A 139 4.10 14.13 -8.27
C LYS A 139 3.64 14.04 -6.82
N HIS A 140 3.94 12.91 -6.21
CA HIS A 140 3.76 12.67 -4.79
C HIS A 140 5.11 12.49 -4.12
N VAL A 141 5.35 13.22 -3.05
CA VAL A 141 6.55 13.10 -2.21
C VAL A 141 6.11 12.90 -0.77
N ILE A 142 6.30 11.69 -0.23
CA ILE A 142 6.01 11.38 1.18
C ILE A 142 7.34 11.30 1.91
N VAL A 143 7.47 12.02 3.03
CA VAL A 143 8.65 12.00 3.88
C VAL A 143 8.29 11.47 5.26
N GLU A 144 8.96 10.41 5.69
CA GLU A 144 8.89 9.91 7.05
C GLU A 144 9.69 10.84 7.97
N LEU A 145 8.99 11.64 8.76
CA LEU A 145 9.61 12.63 9.64
C LEU A 145 10.06 12.01 10.97
N SER A 146 9.35 10.98 11.44
CA SER A 146 9.64 10.21 12.64
C SER A 146 8.86 8.89 12.60
N PRO A 147 9.05 7.94 13.52
CA PRO A 147 8.22 6.73 13.58
C PRO A 147 6.71 6.99 13.75
N SER A 148 6.32 8.23 14.08
CA SER A 148 4.93 8.62 14.34
C SER A 148 4.46 9.85 13.57
N ALA A 149 5.21 10.31 12.58
CA ALA A 149 4.84 11.48 11.78
C ALA A 149 5.37 11.38 10.35
N TRP A 150 4.56 11.77 9.38
CA TRP A 150 4.93 11.91 7.99
C TRP A 150 4.35 13.18 7.38
N SER A 151 4.97 13.67 6.32
CA SER A 151 4.42 14.70 5.43
C SER A 151 4.27 14.14 4.03
N HIS A 152 3.31 14.66 3.27
CA HIS A 152 3.06 14.28 1.89
C HIS A 152 2.75 15.53 1.08
N LYS A 153 3.64 15.87 0.16
CA LYS A 153 3.46 16.96 -0.79
C LYS A 153 2.94 16.42 -2.11
N ILE A 154 1.94 17.08 -2.67
CA ILE A 154 1.40 16.81 -4.00
C ILE A 154 1.64 18.02 -4.88
N GLU A 155 2.30 17.83 -6.01
CA GLU A 155 2.62 18.85 -7.00
C GLU A 155 2.05 18.47 -8.37
N LEU A 156 1.71 19.47 -9.16
CA LEU A 156 1.15 19.31 -10.51
C LEU A 156 1.96 20.13 -11.50
N SER A 157 2.27 19.54 -12.67
CA SER A 157 2.81 20.22 -13.84
C SER A 157 1.83 20.05 -14.98
N VAL A 158 1.32 21.14 -15.54
CA VAL A 158 0.36 21.13 -16.65
C VAL A 158 1.08 21.58 -17.92
N ASP A 159 0.90 20.82 -18.99
CA ASP A 159 1.43 21.13 -20.33
C ASP A 159 2.95 21.34 -20.35
N GLY A 160 3.67 20.57 -19.53
CA GLY A 160 5.14 20.67 -19.39
C GLY A 160 5.62 21.91 -18.64
N GLY A 161 4.72 22.66 -18.01
CA GLY A 161 5.04 23.83 -17.20
C GLY A 161 5.73 23.50 -15.87
N PRO A 162 6.01 24.49 -15.03
CA PRO A 162 6.65 24.28 -13.74
C PRO A 162 5.77 23.47 -12.78
N TRP A 163 6.41 22.78 -11.83
CA TRP A 163 5.73 22.12 -10.73
C TRP A 163 5.09 23.15 -9.79
N THR A 164 3.81 23.01 -9.54
CA THR A 164 3.04 23.87 -8.62
C THR A 164 2.47 23.06 -7.49
N PRO A 165 2.58 23.51 -6.22
CA PRO A 165 1.98 22.83 -5.08
C PRO A 165 0.47 22.76 -5.21
N VAL A 166 -0.11 21.61 -4.93
CA VAL A 166 -1.57 21.37 -4.91
C VAL A 166 -2.05 21.20 -3.49
N THR A 167 -1.43 20.29 -2.75
CA THR A 167 -1.86 19.91 -1.40
C THR A 167 -0.66 19.44 -0.60
N ASP A 168 -0.58 19.87 0.64
CA ASP A 168 0.29 19.32 1.65
C ASP A 168 -0.53 18.54 2.68
N LEU A 169 -0.18 17.30 2.95
CA LEU A 169 -0.80 16.48 3.99
C LEU A 169 0.22 16.17 5.08
N LYS A 170 -0.28 16.04 6.29
CA LYS A 170 0.50 15.61 7.45
C LYS A 170 -0.22 14.49 8.16
N GLY A 171 0.50 13.45 8.51
CA GLY A 171 -0.02 12.35 9.32
C GLY A 171 0.70 12.29 10.66
N ALA A 172 -0.08 12.15 11.72
CA ALA A 172 0.40 11.89 13.07
C ALA A 172 -0.23 10.59 13.58
N LYS A 173 0.60 9.68 14.08
CA LYS A 173 0.15 8.39 14.60
C LYS A 173 -0.66 8.62 15.89
N VAL A 174 -1.82 8.01 15.95
CA VAL A 174 -2.64 7.99 17.17
C VAL A 174 -2.10 6.90 18.09
N LYS A 175 -1.91 7.22 19.35
CA LYS A 175 -1.41 6.31 20.38
C LYS A 175 -2.46 5.28 20.77
#